data_94ef97c708c387a40ebf0480767a71af
#
_entry.id   94ef97c708c387a40ebf0480767a71af
#
_cell.length_a   1.000
_cell.length_b   1.000
_cell.length_c   1.000
_cell.angle_alpha   90.00
_cell.angle_beta   90.00
_cell.angle_gamma   90.00
#
_symmetry.space_group_name_H-M   'P 1'
#
loop_
_entity.id
_entity.type
_entity.pdbx_description
1 polymer ?
#
loop_
_entity_poly.entity_id
_entity_poly.type
_entity_poly.pdbx_seq_one_letter_code
_entity_poly.pdbx_strand_id
1 'polypeptide(L)'
;MPVSYSRWDRRDAADRNAMGAAALDLCRAMRAMDGVDDSRFYWTGTDSLVLLTHADGGVLAAPPSPQAAAANFALGDLARQTSAETWLDPSQGMEMYSRANG
;
A
#
# COMPACT_ATOMS: atom_id res chain seq x y z
N MET A 1 7.31 1.62 13.45
CA MET A 1 7.31 0.97 12.12
C MET A 1 6.50 1.83 11.17
N PRO A 2 7.06 2.24 10.02
CA PRO A 2 6.33 3.07 9.08
C PRO A 2 5.16 2.34 8.43
N VAL A 3 4.21 3.13 7.91
CA VAL A 3 3.03 2.63 7.23
C VAL A 3 2.98 3.20 5.82
N SER A 4 2.87 2.33 4.83
CA SER A 4 2.58 2.73 3.46
C SER A 4 1.07 2.83 3.29
N TYR A 5 0.61 3.97 2.81
CA TYR A 5 -0.79 4.24 2.52
C TYR A 5 -0.94 4.46 1.02
N SER A 6 -1.96 3.85 0.42
CA SER A 6 -2.36 4.18 -0.96
C SER A 6 -3.86 4.12 -1.09
N ARG A 7 -4.40 5.02 -1.90
CA ARG A 7 -5.82 5.09 -2.23
C ARG A 7 -6.02 4.73 -3.69
N TRP A 8 -7.05 3.95 -3.96
CA TRP A 8 -7.37 3.45 -5.28
C TRP A 8 -8.85 3.67 -5.57
N ASP A 9 -9.14 4.27 -6.71
CA ASP A 9 -10.49 4.48 -7.19
C ASP A 9 -10.77 3.54 -8.37
N ARG A 10 -11.92 2.90 -8.35
CA ARG A 10 -12.32 1.95 -9.39
C ARG A 10 -12.38 2.65 -10.75
N ARG A 11 -11.81 2.02 -11.77
CA ARG A 11 -11.95 2.50 -13.15
C ARG A 11 -13.37 2.26 -13.63
N ASP A 12 -13.83 3.12 -14.56
CA ASP A 12 -15.12 2.93 -15.22
C ASP A 12 -15.18 1.54 -15.85
N ALA A 13 -16.32 0.90 -15.73
CA ALA A 13 -16.59 -0.46 -16.25
C ALA A 13 -15.77 -1.59 -15.58
N ALA A 14 -14.90 -1.30 -14.63
CA ALA A 14 -14.23 -2.36 -13.86
C ALA A 14 -15.19 -2.99 -12.85
N ASP A 15 -15.07 -4.31 -12.66
CA ASP A 15 -15.88 -5.01 -11.69
C ASP A 15 -15.36 -4.75 -10.26
N ARG A 16 -16.27 -4.33 -9.37
CA ARG A 16 -15.91 -4.03 -7.99
C ARG A 16 -15.40 -5.26 -7.22
N ASN A 17 -16.01 -6.42 -7.47
CA ASN A 17 -15.57 -7.65 -6.81
C ASN A 17 -14.18 -8.07 -7.28
N ALA A 18 -13.88 -7.91 -8.57
CA ALA A 18 -12.54 -8.16 -9.12
C ALA A 18 -11.51 -7.20 -8.51
N MET A 19 -11.88 -5.93 -8.35
CA MET A 19 -11.02 -4.94 -7.70
C MET A 19 -10.69 -5.33 -6.25
N GLY A 20 -11.69 -5.77 -5.47
CA GLY A 20 -11.50 -6.25 -4.11
C GLY A 20 -10.60 -7.48 -4.05
N ALA A 21 -10.81 -8.43 -4.97
CA ALA A 21 -9.98 -9.63 -5.06
C ALA A 21 -8.51 -9.29 -5.41
N ALA A 22 -8.29 -8.36 -6.32
CA ALA A 22 -6.95 -7.90 -6.68
C ALA A 22 -6.26 -7.20 -5.50
N ALA A 23 -6.99 -6.38 -4.75
CA ALA A 23 -6.46 -5.74 -3.54
C ALA A 23 -6.09 -6.77 -2.47
N LEU A 24 -6.91 -7.80 -2.29
CA LEU A 24 -6.60 -8.89 -1.36
C LEU A 24 -5.35 -9.65 -1.77
N ASP A 25 -5.20 -9.95 -3.06
CA ASP A 25 -4.01 -10.62 -3.58
C ASP A 25 -2.75 -9.79 -3.34
N LEU A 26 -2.82 -8.48 -3.53
CA LEU A 26 -1.71 -7.57 -3.23
C LEU A 26 -1.36 -7.59 -1.74
N CYS A 27 -2.35 -7.52 -0.86
CA CYS A 27 -2.13 -7.60 0.58
C CYS A 27 -1.47 -8.93 0.98
N ARG A 28 -1.92 -10.03 0.40
CA ARG A 28 -1.33 -11.36 0.65
C ARG A 28 0.12 -11.42 0.18
N ALA A 29 0.42 -10.90 -1.01
CA ALA A 29 1.77 -10.85 -1.54
C ALA A 29 2.69 -9.99 -0.68
N MET A 30 2.20 -8.86 -0.18
CA MET A 30 2.94 -7.99 0.72
C MET A 30 3.23 -8.69 2.06
N ARG A 31 2.23 -9.36 2.66
CA ARG A 31 2.42 -10.09 3.92
C ARG A 31 3.41 -11.25 3.80
N ALA A 32 3.61 -11.79 2.61
CA ALA A 32 4.58 -12.85 2.36
C ALA A 32 6.03 -12.35 2.28
N MET A 33 6.24 -11.04 2.21
CA MET A 33 7.59 -10.46 2.16
C MET A 33 8.17 -10.35 3.57
N ASP A 34 9.47 -10.66 3.70
CA ASP A 34 10.20 -10.45 4.96
C ASP A 34 10.20 -8.97 5.31
N GLY A 35 9.99 -8.66 6.59
CA GLY A 35 9.96 -7.28 7.08
C GLY A 35 8.61 -6.60 6.97
N VAL A 36 7.61 -7.25 6.38
CA VAL A 36 6.22 -6.78 6.38
C VAL A 36 5.50 -7.38 7.59
N ASP A 37 5.02 -6.52 8.47
CA ASP A 37 4.29 -6.91 9.67
C ASP A 37 2.81 -7.18 9.36
N ASP A 38 2.20 -6.32 8.58
CA ASP A 38 0.80 -6.45 8.18
C ASP A 38 0.54 -5.69 6.86
N SER A 39 -0.48 -6.14 6.13
CA SER A 39 -0.96 -5.43 4.94
C SER A 39 -2.45 -5.73 4.80
N ARG A 40 -3.25 -4.67 4.80
CA ARG A 40 -4.71 -4.75 4.74
C ARG A 40 -5.27 -3.69 3.82
N PHE A 41 -6.46 -3.95 3.30
CA PHE A 41 -7.20 -2.93 2.59
C PHE A 41 -8.56 -2.71 3.23
N TYR A 42 -9.11 -1.52 3.02
CA TYR A 42 -10.42 -1.13 3.53
C TYR A 42 -11.18 -0.42 2.41
N TRP A 43 -12.45 -0.75 2.27
CA TRP A 43 -13.32 0.04 1.40
C TRP A 43 -13.64 1.37 2.07
N THR A 44 -13.45 2.46 1.35
CA THR A 44 -13.77 3.81 1.82
C THR A 44 -15.07 4.33 1.22
N GLY A 45 -15.67 3.56 0.33
CA GLY A 45 -16.92 3.86 -0.34
C GLY A 45 -17.22 2.75 -1.35
N THR A 46 -18.19 2.98 -2.22
CA THR A 46 -18.61 1.99 -3.21
C THR A 46 -17.51 1.72 -4.25
N ASP A 47 -16.75 2.75 -4.61
CA ASP A 47 -15.81 2.71 -5.73
C ASP A 47 -14.36 3.00 -5.32
N SER A 48 -14.07 3.08 -4.03
CA SER A 48 -12.75 3.43 -3.52
C SER A 48 -12.33 2.50 -2.41
N LEU A 49 -11.02 2.21 -2.36
CA LEU A 49 -10.40 1.50 -1.25
C LEU A 49 -9.05 2.11 -0.90
N VAL A 50 -8.58 1.81 0.29
CA VAL A 50 -7.23 2.16 0.73
C VAL A 50 -6.49 0.90 1.14
N LEU A 51 -5.18 0.88 0.86
CA LEU A 51 -4.27 -0.16 1.33
C LEU A 51 -3.33 0.44 2.38
N LEU A 52 -3.16 -0.30 3.46
CA LEU A 52 -2.25 0.05 4.55
C LEU A 52 -1.28 -1.11 4.76
N THR A 53 0.01 -0.84 4.62
CA THR A 53 1.07 -1.83 4.82
C THR A 53 2.04 -1.34 5.88
N HIS A 54 2.16 -2.12 6.96
CA HIS A 54 3.11 -1.89 8.04
C HIS A 54 4.37 -2.71 7.76
N ALA A 55 5.48 -2.04 7.54
CA ALA A 55 6.74 -2.72 7.19
C ALA A 55 7.94 -1.88 7.60
N ASP A 56 9.10 -2.53 7.69
CA ASP A 56 10.36 -1.81 7.90
C ASP A 56 10.60 -0.82 6.75
N GLY A 57 11.18 0.33 7.07
CA GLY A 57 11.44 1.39 6.09
C GLY A 57 12.29 0.92 4.91
N GLY A 58 13.23 0.02 5.16
CA GLY A 58 14.04 -0.57 4.09
C GLY A 58 13.23 -1.42 3.13
N VAL A 59 12.21 -2.12 3.62
CA VAL A 59 11.29 -2.91 2.79
C VAL A 59 10.42 -2.00 1.93
N LEU A 60 9.88 -0.92 2.50
CA LEU A 60 9.05 0.04 1.77
C LEU A 60 9.84 0.80 0.70
N ALA A 61 11.13 1.03 0.92
CA ALA A 61 12.00 1.71 -0.03
C ALA A 61 12.56 0.78 -1.12
N ALA A 62 12.55 -0.53 -0.89
CA ALA A 62 13.07 -1.52 -1.84
C ALA A 62 12.04 -1.83 -2.93
N PRO A 63 12.49 -2.34 -4.10
CA PRO A 63 11.57 -2.86 -5.10
C PRO A 63 10.70 -3.98 -4.52
N PRO A 64 9.41 -4.06 -4.91
CA PRO A 64 8.55 -5.14 -4.43
C PRO A 64 8.99 -6.51 -4.96
N SER A 65 8.58 -7.58 -4.27
CA SER A 65 8.76 -8.94 -4.78
C SER A 65 8.05 -9.10 -6.12
N PRO A 66 8.43 -10.09 -6.95
CA PRO A 66 7.73 -10.36 -8.21
C PRO A 66 6.23 -10.58 -8.04
N GLN A 67 5.82 -11.27 -6.97
CA GLN A 67 4.41 -11.50 -6.66
C GLN A 67 3.68 -10.21 -6.31
N ALA A 68 4.30 -9.36 -5.48
CA ALA A 68 3.70 -8.08 -5.12
C ALA A 68 3.63 -7.13 -6.32
N ALA A 69 4.65 -7.10 -7.16
CA ALA A 69 4.65 -6.30 -8.38
C ALA A 69 3.55 -6.75 -9.35
N ALA A 70 3.37 -8.05 -9.54
CA ALA A 70 2.33 -8.60 -10.41
C ALA A 70 0.92 -8.28 -9.85
N ALA A 71 0.73 -8.43 -8.54
CA ALA A 71 -0.54 -8.12 -7.91
C ALA A 71 -0.87 -6.62 -7.98
N ASN A 72 0.14 -5.77 -7.80
CA ASN A 72 -0.04 -4.32 -7.95
C ASN A 72 -0.43 -3.94 -9.38
N PHE A 73 0.20 -4.56 -10.36
CA PHE A 73 -0.13 -4.35 -11.77
C PHE A 73 -1.57 -4.78 -12.07
N ALA A 74 -2.00 -5.94 -11.56
CA ALA A 74 -3.36 -6.43 -11.73
C ALA A 74 -4.40 -5.49 -11.11
N LEU A 75 -4.11 -4.94 -9.92
CA LEU A 75 -4.97 -3.93 -9.31
C LEU A 75 -5.03 -2.67 -10.17
N GLY A 76 -3.91 -2.27 -10.75
CA GLY A 76 -3.82 -1.10 -11.64
C GLY A 76 -4.67 -1.21 -12.90
N ASP A 77 -5.00 -2.43 -13.36
CA ASP A 77 -5.91 -2.64 -14.47
C ASP A 77 -7.38 -2.35 -14.10
N LEU A 78 -7.72 -2.47 -12.82
CA LEU A 78 -9.09 -2.34 -12.31
C LEU A 78 -9.32 -1.04 -11.56
N ALA A 79 -8.26 -0.41 -11.08
CA ALA A 79 -8.34 0.79 -10.25
C ALA A 79 -7.19 1.74 -10.55
N ARG A 80 -7.46 3.03 -10.33
CA ARG A 80 -6.44 4.07 -10.45
C ARG A 80 -5.95 4.45 -9.07
N GLN A 81 -4.64 4.45 -8.88
CA GLN A 81 -4.04 4.97 -7.65
C GLN A 81 -4.14 6.49 -7.65
N THR A 82 -4.85 7.05 -6.70
CA THR A 82 -5.13 8.48 -6.63
C THR A 82 -4.31 9.20 -5.56
N SER A 83 -3.79 8.48 -4.58
CA SER A 83 -2.83 9.02 -3.64
C SER A 83 -1.95 7.92 -3.04
N ALA A 84 -0.78 8.32 -2.58
CA ALA A 84 0.15 7.44 -1.89
C ALA A 84 0.96 8.26 -0.89
N GLU A 85 1.10 7.75 0.32
CA GLU A 85 1.83 8.39 1.40
C GLU A 85 2.60 7.34 2.18
N THR A 86 3.70 7.75 2.78
CA THR A 86 4.39 6.95 3.79
C THR A 86 4.27 7.66 5.13
N TRP A 87 3.64 7.00 6.08
CA TRP A 87 3.44 7.55 7.43
C TRP A 87 4.51 6.99 8.35
N LEU A 88 5.23 7.91 8.99
CA LEU A 88 6.29 7.56 9.92
C LEU A 88 5.72 7.54 11.34
N ASP A 89 6.24 6.65 12.19
CA ASP A 89 5.88 6.71 13.59
C ASP A 89 6.48 7.98 14.23
N PRO A 90 6.01 8.37 15.44
CA PRO A 90 6.46 9.63 16.05
C PRO A 90 7.96 9.74 16.25
N SER A 91 8.65 8.65 16.58
CA SER A 91 10.11 8.68 16.78
C SER A 91 10.85 8.89 15.45
N GLN A 92 10.42 8.25 14.37
CA GLN A 92 10.99 8.45 13.05
C GLN A 92 10.73 9.87 12.52
N GLY A 93 9.53 10.39 12.74
CA GLY A 93 9.18 11.76 12.36
C GLY A 93 10.04 12.79 13.08
N MET A 94 10.25 12.61 14.37
CA MET A 94 11.12 13.48 15.17
C MET A 94 12.57 13.41 14.72
N GLU A 95 13.08 12.22 14.41
CA GLU A 95 14.43 12.06 13.89
C GLU A 95 14.62 12.81 12.58
N MET A 96 13.69 12.68 11.65
CA MET A 96 13.74 13.40 10.36
C MET A 96 13.70 14.92 10.57
N TYR A 97 12.85 15.39 11.47
CA TYR A 97 12.77 16.80 11.82
C TYR A 97 14.11 17.32 12.36
N SER A 98 14.72 16.58 13.26
CA SER A 98 16.02 16.94 13.84
C SER A 98 17.12 17.01 12.79
N ARG A 99 17.14 16.09 11.82
CA ARG A 99 18.08 16.12 10.70
C ARG A 99 17.88 17.32 9.81
N ALA A 100 16.63 17.69 9.54
CA ALA A 100 16.30 18.82 8.67
C ALA A 100 16.64 20.16 9.31
N ASN A 101 16.60 20.29 10.63
CA ASN A 101 16.77 21.54 11.36
C ASN A 101 18.07 21.60 12.17
N GLY A 102 18.80 20.53 12.22
CA GLY A 102 20.06 20.43 12.95
C GLY A 102 21.22 20.28 12.03
#